data_66ae59fb9957e0cef1ae2ec537f7693f
#
_entry.id   66ae59fb9957e0cef1ae2ec537f7693f
#
_cell.length_a   1.000
_cell.length_b   1.000
_cell.length_c   1.000
_cell.angle_alpha   90.00
_cell.angle_beta   90.00
_cell.angle_gamma   90.00
#
_symmetry.space_group_name_H-M   'P 1'
#
loop_
_entity.id
_entity.type
_entity.pdbx_description
1 polymer ?
#
loop_
_entity_poly.entity_id
_entity_poly.type
_entity_poly.pdbx_seq_one_letter_code
_entity_poly.pdbx_strand_id
1 'polypeptide(L)'
;MTEDNYWSDAQRFLQQHIKPGETLMAPIRLKKEFKPLFPYSFSHSSDVNFFDWMLIHKGMVEKFHRPFLLGAIATFQPVFANEVFVILAKQEQGISANPSHLKPFLDQLNPDAKGDRSWLKGIKNLVFQSNSSRQLDLALKRLASLDTQVKQLEKRLEGKSRLPDGKAIAAISNAEFVRLCRASSQTAYLGNDTILCRVLGRYLMYVDSQDMSLAPHLSLNGYWEPPVTYAFARTIQPGWNCIDVGANHGYFSVLMAGIVGKTGKVLALEPNTNLVQMLQRTVIVNGLTETITVSSLAASDTNGKPVTLAVPRGQIGGASIARQVGTGDDGIATETVTIDRLTETWEHVDFIKIDTEGAEEAVWRGMRQTLQRNPNIVIVLEFGATRYPNGRAFLQEILSEGFILRAIDGSPEHRLLTIEQCMTERGEQHWDLYLCRH
;
A
#
# COMPACT_ATOMS: atom_id res chain seq x y z
N MET A 1 -39.49 -4.33 30.17
CA MET A 1 -38.51 -5.43 30.04
C MET A 1 -37.15 -4.89 30.42
N THR A 2 -36.33 -5.67 31.13
CA THR A 2 -34.95 -5.27 31.47
C THR A 2 -34.04 -5.47 30.27
N GLU A 3 -32.91 -4.78 30.21
CA GLU A 3 -31.93 -4.89 29.14
C GLU A 3 -31.47 -6.35 28.92
N ASP A 4 -31.43 -7.15 29.97
CA ASP A 4 -31.08 -8.59 29.92
C ASP A 4 -32.08 -9.43 29.13
N ASN A 5 -33.35 -9.05 29.04
CA ASN A 5 -34.33 -9.74 28.22
C ASN A 5 -34.06 -9.55 26.72
N TYR A 6 -33.67 -8.34 26.31
CA TYR A 6 -33.32 -8.04 24.91
C TYR A 6 -32.05 -8.75 24.46
N TRP A 7 -31.06 -8.91 25.37
CA TRP A 7 -29.88 -9.74 25.13
C TRP A 7 -30.25 -11.20 24.92
N SER A 8 -31.10 -11.76 25.78
CA SER A 8 -31.54 -13.16 25.71
C SER A 8 -32.30 -13.44 24.41
N ASP A 9 -33.12 -12.50 23.95
CA ASP A 9 -33.85 -12.64 22.70
C ASP A 9 -32.93 -12.61 21.47
N ALA A 10 -31.98 -11.67 21.42
CA ALA A 10 -31.02 -11.60 20.34
C ALA A 10 -30.08 -12.82 20.29
N GLN A 11 -29.63 -13.30 21.47
CA GLN A 11 -28.80 -14.49 21.59
C GLN A 11 -29.54 -15.74 21.14
N ARG A 12 -30.80 -15.92 21.56
CA ARG A 12 -31.65 -17.06 21.15
C ARG A 12 -31.87 -17.05 19.63
N PHE A 13 -32.12 -15.88 19.05
CA PHE A 13 -32.29 -15.76 17.61
C PHE A 13 -31.01 -16.20 16.87
N LEU A 14 -29.82 -15.74 17.29
CA LEU A 14 -28.55 -16.15 16.68
C LEU A 14 -28.28 -17.64 16.82
N GLN A 15 -28.55 -18.24 18.01
CA GLN A 15 -28.38 -19.69 18.25
C GLN A 15 -29.25 -20.55 17.35
N GLN A 16 -30.42 -20.05 16.93
CA GLN A 16 -31.35 -20.76 16.05
C GLN A 16 -30.98 -20.68 14.57
N HIS A 17 -30.20 -19.64 14.17
CA HIS A 17 -30.03 -19.32 12.75
C HIS A 17 -28.59 -19.38 12.26
N ILE A 18 -27.57 -19.15 13.13
CA ILE A 18 -26.14 -19.24 12.77
C ILE A 18 -25.73 -20.70 12.63
N LYS A 19 -25.13 -21.03 11.50
CA LYS A 19 -24.59 -22.37 11.24
C LYS A 19 -23.12 -22.47 11.73
N PRO A 20 -22.66 -23.66 12.06
CA PRO A 20 -21.24 -23.89 12.42
C PRO A 20 -20.30 -23.39 11.31
N GLY A 21 -19.32 -22.55 11.67
CA GLY A 21 -18.33 -22.00 10.76
C GLY A 21 -18.68 -20.62 10.18
N GLU A 22 -19.92 -20.15 10.30
CA GLU A 22 -20.30 -18.80 9.89
C GLU A 22 -19.71 -17.75 10.82
N THR A 23 -19.29 -16.62 10.25
CA THR A 23 -18.62 -15.51 10.95
C THR A 23 -19.63 -14.53 11.52
N LEU A 24 -19.46 -14.18 12.80
CA LEU A 24 -20.31 -13.22 13.51
C LEU A 24 -19.51 -12.00 13.97
N MET A 25 -19.95 -10.81 13.59
CA MET A 25 -19.50 -9.57 14.25
C MET A 25 -20.49 -9.21 15.36
N ALA A 26 -20.03 -9.14 16.62
CA ALA A 26 -20.87 -8.88 17.77
C ALA A 26 -20.06 -8.34 18.96
N PRO A 27 -20.71 -7.81 20.02
CA PRO A 27 -20.05 -7.50 21.28
C PRO A 27 -19.30 -8.72 21.85
N ILE A 28 -18.09 -8.49 22.37
CA ILE A 28 -17.20 -9.54 22.89
C ILE A 28 -17.82 -10.41 23.99
N ARG A 29 -18.84 -9.93 24.65
CA ARG A 29 -19.64 -10.65 25.65
C ARG A 29 -20.13 -12.01 25.14
N LEU A 30 -20.41 -12.13 23.83
CA LEU A 30 -20.93 -13.37 23.22
C LEU A 30 -19.83 -14.34 22.74
N LYS A 31 -18.55 -14.06 22.99
CA LYS A 31 -17.41 -14.87 22.51
C LYS A 31 -17.39 -16.29 23.05
N LYS A 32 -18.03 -16.55 24.17
CA LYS A 32 -18.14 -17.91 24.75
C LYS A 32 -19.14 -18.79 23.99
N GLU A 33 -20.20 -18.19 23.46
CA GLU A 33 -21.32 -18.86 22.82
C GLU A 33 -21.16 -19.02 21.30
N PHE A 34 -20.46 -18.07 20.67
CA PHE A 34 -20.30 -18.07 19.20
C PHE A 34 -18.83 -18.03 18.79
N LYS A 35 -18.45 -18.91 17.86
CA LYS A 35 -17.09 -19.00 17.29
C LYS A 35 -17.20 -19.36 15.80
N PRO A 36 -16.56 -18.57 14.89
CA PRO A 36 -15.74 -17.38 15.15
C PRO A 36 -16.57 -16.11 15.41
N LEU A 37 -16.19 -15.34 16.45
CA LEU A 37 -16.79 -14.04 16.79
C LEU A 37 -15.74 -12.94 16.77
N PHE A 38 -16.06 -11.83 16.09
CA PHE A 38 -15.23 -10.66 15.92
C PHE A 38 -15.85 -9.43 16.58
N PRO A 39 -15.11 -8.66 17.41
CA PRO A 39 -15.62 -7.45 18.03
C PRO A 39 -15.75 -6.31 17.01
N TYR A 40 -16.50 -5.25 17.37
CA TYR A 40 -16.78 -4.08 16.51
C TYR A 40 -15.53 -3.34 16.03
N SER A 41 -14.42 -3.43 16.77
CA SER A 41 -13.13 -2.86 16.35
C SER A 41 -12.60 -3.43 15.03
N PHE A 42 -13.01 -4.65 14.65
CA PHE A 42 -12.66 -5.23 13.36
C PHE A 42 -13.31 -4.49 12.17
N SER A 43 -14.36 -3.70 12.39
CA SER A 43 -14.97 -2.86 11.34
C SER A 43 -14.02 -1.81 10.76
N HIS A 44 -12.90 -1.48 11.45
CA HIS A 44 -11.89 -0.52 11.00
C HIS A 44 -10.87 -1.12 10.01
N SER A 45 -10.76 -2.45 9.96
CA SER A 45 -9.71 -3.14 9.19
C SER A 45 -10.20 -4.28 8.31
N SER A 46 -11.49 -4.60 8.33
CA SER A 46 -12.06 -5.72 7.59
C SER A 46 -13.02 -5.26 6.50
N ASP A 47 -13.13 -6.06 5.42
CA ASP A 47 -14.19 -5.90 4.43
C ASP A 47 -15.53 -6.36 5.04
N VAL A 48 -16.61 -5.68 4.70
CA VAL A 48 -17.96 -6.04 5.15
C VAL A 48 -18.36 -7.45 4.71
N ASN A 49 -17.91 -7.89 3.54
CA ASN A 49 -18.20 -9.19 2.98
C ASN A 49 -17.50 -10.36 3.69
N PHE A 50 -16.56 -10.09 4.59
CA PHE A 50 -15.93 -11.10 5.42
C PHE A 50 -16.90 -11.74 6.42
N PHE A 51 -17.96 -11.03 6.80
CA PHE A 51 -18.91 -11.48 7.81
C PHE A 51 -20.16 -12.10 7.17
N ASP A 52 -20.73 -13.11 7.84
CA ASP A 52 -22.01 -13.71 7.48
C ASP A 52 -23.16 -13.08 8.28
N TRP A 53 -22.85 -12.69 9.54
CA TRP A 53 -23.80 -12.14 10.50
C TRP A 53 -23.23 -10.94 11.24
N MET A 54 -24.09 -9.99 11.57
CA MET A 54 -23.76 -8.85 12.44
C MET A 54 -24.86 -8.62 13.47
N LEU A 55 -24.49 -8.64 14.76
CA LEU A 55 -25.34 -8.20 15.87
C LEU A 55 -24.91 -6.78 16.27
N ILE A 56 -25.72 -5.79 16.01
CA ILE A 56 -25.48 -4.38 16.29
C ILE A 56 -26.25 -3.96 17.54
N HIS A 57 -25.55 -3.53 18.57
CA HIS A 57 -26.14 -2.86 19.72
C HIS A 57 -26.37 -1.39 19.36
N LYS A 58 -27.62 -0.91 19.38
CA LYS A 58 -28.01 0.44 18.93
C LYS A 58 -27.31 1.56 19.72
N GLY A 59 -27.04 1.35 21.02
CA GLY A 59 -26.29 2.26 21.86
C GLY A 59 -24.76 2.17 21.73
N MET A 60 -24.23 1.41 20.77
CA MET A 60 -22.77 1.26 20.53
C MET A 60 -22.41 1.48 19.05
N VAL A 61 -23.21 2.23 18.34
CA VAL A 61 -23.03 2.50 16.90
C VAL A 61 -21.74 3.28 16.64
N GLU A 62 -21.33 4.13 17.56
CA GLU A 62 -20.08 4.91 17.51
C GLU A 62 -18.81 4.04 17.55
N LYS A 63 -18.92 2.76 17.97
CA LYS A 63 -17.79 1.81 17.98
C LYS A 63 -17.48 1.20 16.61
N PHE A 64 -18.35 1.43 15.64
CA PHE A 64 -18.14 0.98 14.26
C PHE A 64 -17.43 2.04 13.43
N HIS A 65 -16.60 1.59 12.51
CA HIS A 65 -16.17 2.43 11.40
C HIS A 65 -17.39 2.81 10.54
N ARG A 66 -17.73 4.08 10.47
CA ARG A 66 -18.98 4.54 9.83
C ARG A 66 -19.16 4.07 8.39
N PRO A 67 -18.16 4.14 7.47
CA PRO A 67 -18.27 3.58 6.12
C PRO A 67 -18.56 2.09 6.10
N PHE A 68 -17.95 1.30 7.00
CA PHE A 68 -18.21 -0.13 7.13
C PHE A 68 -19.66 -0.39 7.54
N LEU A 69 -20.18 0.32 8.53
CA LEU A 69 -21.55 0.15 9.00
C LEU A 69 -22.58 0.50 7.92
N LEU A 70 -22.36 1.57 7.16
CA LEU A 70 -23.21 1.94 6.03
C LEU A 70 -23.15 0.90 4.91
N GLY A 71 -21.95 0.36 4.62
CA GLY A 71 -21.78 -0.75 3.69
C GLY A 71 -22.50 -2.01 4.14
N ALA A 72 -22.45 -2.34 5.44
CA ALA A 72 -23.17 -3.49 6.00
C ALA A 72 -24.69 -3.35 5.83
N ILE A 73 -25.24 -2.17 6.11
CA ILE A 73 -26.67 -1.91 5.97
C ILE A 73 -27.13 -1.96 4.49
N ALA A 74 -26.25 -1.59 3.58
CA ALA A 74 -26.52 -1.65 2.15
C ALA A 74 -26.45 -3.08 1.58
N THR A 75 -25.66 -3.97 2.20
CA THR A 75 -25.35 -5.30 1.68
C THR A 75 -26.11 -6.43 2.37
N PHE A 76 -26.38 -6.28 3.68
CA PHE A 76 -27.00 -7.29 4.51
C PHE A 76 -28.49 -7.03 4.72
N GLN A 77 -29.22 -8.10 4.95
CA GLN A 77 -30.66 -8.00 5.25
C GLN A 77 -30.90 -7.94 6.77
N PRO A 78 -31.73 -7.00 7.27
CA PRO A 78 -32.12 -6.98 8.67
C PRO A 78 -33.13 -8.11 8.93
N VAL A 79 -32.70 -9.10 9.71
CA VAL A 79 -33.50 -10.32 9.99
C VAL A 79 -34.13 -10.32 11.39
N PHE A 80 -33.60 -9.48 12.31
CA PHE A 80 -34.13 -9.31 13.65
C PHE A 80 -33.91 -7.89 14.16
N ALA A 81 -34.87 -7.33 14.90
CA ALA A 81 -34.72 -6.09 15.63
C ALA A 81 -35.60 -6.08 16.88
N ASN A 82 -35.04 -5.63 18.02
CA ASN A 82 -35.74 -5.27 19.24
C ASN A 82 -35.34 -3.87 19.69
N GLU A 83 -35.71 -3.43 20.90
CA GLU A 83 -35.40 -2.08 21.41
C GLU A 83 -33.88 -1.79 21.38
N VAL A 84 -33.04 -2.79 21.66
CA VAL A 84 -31.60 -2.63 21.92
C VAL A 84 -30.76 -3.09 20.73
N PHE A 85 -31.21 -4.11 19.98
CA PHE A 85 -30.39 -4.79 18.96
C PHE A 85 -31.00 -4.77 17.57
N VAL A 86 -30.11 -4.83 16.58
CA VAL A 86 -30.43 -5.19 15.19
C VAL A 86 -29.49 -6.32 14.77
N ILE A 87 -30.03 -7.37 14.12
CA ILE A 87 -29.24 -8.45 13.52
C ILE A 87 -29.39 -8.34 12.01
N LEU A 88 -28.22 -8.33 11.35
CA LEU A 88 -28.12 -8.33 9.90
C LEU A 88 -27.53 -9.68 9.45
N ALA A 89 -28.07 -10.26 8.36
CA ALA A 89 -27.56 -11.48 7.73
C ALA A 89 -27.20 -11.22 6.28
N LYS A 90 -26.07 -11.80 5.82
CA LYS A 90 -25.60 -11.67 4.44
C LYS A 90 -26.45 -12.48 3.46
N GLN A 91 -26.89 -13.67 3.88
CA GLN A 91 -27.76 -14.52 3.07
C GLN A 91 -29.23 -14.28 3.41
N GLU A 92 -30.12 -14.43 2.42
CA GLU A 92 -31.55 -14.34 2.61
C GLU A 92 -32.04 -15.46 3.52
N GLN A 93 -32.64 -15.09 4.65
CA GLN A 93 -33.10 -16.02 5.69
C GLN A 93 -34.63 -16.29 5.60
N GLY A 94 -35.32 -15.64 4.68
CA GLY A 94 -36.79 -15.68 4.61
C GLY A 94 -37.49 -15.02 5.81
N ILE A 95 -36.75 -14.31 6.65
CA ILE A 95 -37.22 -13.64 7.87
C ILE A 95 -36.89 -12.16 7.73
N SER A 96 -37.78 -11.27 8.13
CA SER A 96 -37.54 -9.82 8.18
C SER A 96 -37.70 -9.27 9.56
N ALA A 97 -36.86 -8.30 9.91
CA ALA A 97 -36.87 -7.61 11.19
C ALA A 97 -38.16 -6.80 11.38
N ASN A 98 -38.61 -6.65 12.65
CA ASN A 98 -39.74 -5.81 12.97
C ASN A 98 -39.50 -4.34 12.58
N PRO A 99 -40.28 -3.74 11.68
CA PRO A 99 -40.07 -2.38 11.19
C PRO A 99 -40.12 -1.30 12.29
N SER A 100 -40.93 -1.49 13.34
CA SER A 100 -41.07 -0.54 14.43
C SER A 100 -39.80 -0.36 15.24
N HIS A 101 -39.00 -1.43 15.36
CA HIS A 101 -37.71 -1.41 16.06
C HIS A 101 -36.54 -1.09 15.13
N LEU A 102 -36.66 -1.34 13.81
CA LEU A 102 -35.63 -1.07 12.83
C LEU A 102 -35.57 0.44 12.49
N LYS A 103 -36.72 1.10 12.34
CA LYS A 103 -36.79 2.50 11.92
C LYS A 103 -35.99 3.47 12.81
N PRO A 104 -36.09 3.44 14.16
CA PRO A 104 -35.32 4.33 15.03
C PRO A 104 -33.80 4.16 14.86
N PHE A 105 -33.34 2.93 14.62
CA PHE A 105 -31.93 2.63 14.35
C PHE A 105 -31.46 3.26 13.02
N LEU A 106 -32.24 3.16 11.97
CA LEU A 106 -31.90 3.77 10.68
C LEU A 106 -31.91 5.30 10.73
N ASP A 107 -32.83 5.90 11.50
CA ASP A 107 -32.90 7.34 11.71
C ASP A 107 -31.69 7.86 12.51
N GLN A 108 -31.16 7.10 13.48
CA GLN A 108 -29.97 7.42 14.24
C GLN A 108 -28.69 7.50 13.37
N LEU A 109 -28.62 6.71 12.32
CA LEU A 109 -27.45 6.67 11.42
C LEU A 109 -27.35 7.88 10.49
N ASN A 110 -28.40 8.66 10.36
CA ASN A 110 -28.44 9.84 9.51
C ASN A 110 -28.95 11.10 10.25
N PRO A 111 -28.13 11.70 11.14
CA PRO A 111 -28.52 12.89 11.90
C PRO A 111 -28.76 14.13 11.01
N ASP A 112 -28.21 14.17 9.78
CA ASP A 112 -28.28 15.34 8.89
C ASP A 112 -29.40 15.25 7.84
N ALA A 113 -30.43 14.43 8.05
CA ALA A 113 -31.51 14.13 7.08
C ALA A 113 -32.46 15.31 6.78
N LYS A 114 -31.96 16.55 6.64
CA LYS A 114 -32.72 17.66 6.06
C LYS A 114 -32.56 17.78 4.53
N GLY A 115 -31.69 16.92 3.92
CA GLY A 115 -31.47 16.93 2.48
C GLY A 115 -31.38 15.59 1.86
N ASP A 116 -31.72 14.94 1.11
CA ASP A 116 -31.69 13.74 0.26
C ASP A 116 -31.99 12.41 0.97
N ARG A 117 -33.27 12.06 0.97
CA ARG A 117 -33.78 10.74 1.41
C ARG A 117 -33.81 9.68 0.28
N SER A 118 -33.07 9.88 -0.79
CA SER A 118 -33.11 8.99 -1.97
C SER A 118 -32.66 7.55 -1.65
N TRP A 119 -31.68 7.41 -0.76
CA TRP A 119 -31.18 6.10 -0.31
C TRP A 119 -32.18 5.34 0.60
N LEU A 120 -33.00 6.05 1.40
CA LEU A 120 -34.10 5.45 2.17
C LEU A 120 -35.20 4.88 1.28
N LYS A 121 -35.37 5.42 0.07
CA LYS A 121 -36.32 4.83 -0.92
C LYS A 121 -35.81 3.50 -1.44
N GLY A 122 -34.50 3.29 -1.58
CA GLY A 122 -33.88 2.00 -1.92
C GLY A 122 -34.16 0.93 -0.86
N ILE A 123 -33.96 1.25 0.43
CA ILE A 123 -34.22 0.32 1.55
C ILE A 123 -35.69 0.07 1.78
N LYS A 124 -36.57 1.09 1.64
CA LYS A 124 -38.04 0.87 1.72
C LYS A 124 -38.55 -0.08 0.65
N ASN A 125 -37.98 -0.06 -0.55
CA ASN A 125 -38.38 -0.95 -1.64
C ASN A 125 -37.89 -2.39 -1.44
N LEU A 126 -36.76 -2.61 -0.73
CA LEU A 126 -36.25 -3.95 -0.36
C LEU A 126 -37.06 -4.61 0.77
N VAL A 127 -37.67 -3.83 1.66
CA VAL A 127 -38.41 -4.34 2.83
C VAL A 127 -39.92 -4.55 2.51
N PHE A 128 -40.48 -3.97 1.45
CA PHE A 128 -41.93 -3.87 1.28
C PHE A 128 -42.51 -4.42 -0.02
N GLN A 129 -41.79 -5.03 -0.95
CA GLN A 129 -42.43 -5.61 -2.13
C GLN A 129 -41.69 -6.82 -2.73
N SER A 130 -42.30 -7.98 -2.51
CA SER A 130 -42.35 -9.06 -3.49
C SER A 130 -43.43 -8.68 -4.56
N ASN A 131 -42.99 -8.61 -5.83
CA ASN A 131 -43.75 -8.49 -7.08
C ASN A 131 -43.71 -7.14 -7.79
N SER A 132 -42.81 -7.03 -8.77
CA SER A 132 -43.15 -6.80 -10.18
C SER A 132 -41.92 -6.48 -11.06
N SER A 133 -41.83 -7.14 -12.20
CA SER A 133 -40.83 -6.97 -13.25
C SER A 133 -40.62 -5.51 -13.74
N ARG A 134 -41.59 -4.63 -13.56
CA ARG A 134 -41.53 -3.19 -13.91
C ARG A 134 -40.57 -2.39 -12.99
N GLN A 135 -40.45 -2.76 -11.73
CA GLN A 135 -39.55 -2.03 -10.78
C GLN A 135 -38.11 -2.47 -10.95
N LEU A 136 -37.88 -3.73 -11.31
CA LEU A 136 -36.55 -4.22 -11.67
C LEU A 136 -36.02 -3.50 -12.93
N ASP A 137 -36.87 -3.31 -13.94
CA ASP A 137 -36.53 -2.59 -15.17
C ASP A 137 -36.22 -1.10 -14.91
N LEU A 138 -36.93 -0.47 -13.98
CA LEU A 138 -36.66 0.91 -13.55
C LEU A 138 -35.38 1.05 -12.73
N ALA A 139 -35.04 0.07 -11.89
CA ALA A 139 -33.81 0.00 -11.12
C ALA A 139 -32.59 -0.24 -12.03
N LEU A 140 -32.73 -1.14 -13.03
CA LEU A 140 -31.71 -1.40 -14.04
C LEU A 140 -31.45 -0.16 -14.93
N LYS A 141 -32.46 0.58 -15.32
CA LYS A 141 -32.33 1.86 -16.05
C LYS A 141 -31.65 2.94 -15.20
N ARG A 142 -31.92 2.99 -13.89
CA ARG A 142 -31.22 3.91 -12.97
C ARG A 142 -29.79 3.52 -12.75
N LEU A 143 -29.47 2.23 -12.61
CA LEU A 143 -28.10 1.73 -12.53
C LEU A 143 -27.32 2.07 -13.80
N ALA A 144 -27.89 1.88 -14.97
CA ALA A 144 -27.26 2.27 -16.25
C ALA A 144 -27.06 3.79 -16.36
N SER A 145 -28.00 4.60 -15.84
CA SER A 145 -27.84 6.06 -15.78
C SER A 145 -26.76 6.49 -14.81
N LEU A 146 -26.67 5.85 -13.62
CA LEU A 146 -25.61 6.09 -12.64
C LEU A 146 -24.24 5.66 -13.17
N ASP A 147 -24.14 4.51 -13.83
CA ASP A 147 -22.91 4.06 -14.48
C ASP A 147 -22.45 5.06 -15.56
N THR A 148 -23.37 5.62 -16.32
CA THR A 148 -23.09 6.67 -17.31
C THR A 148 -22.64 7.98 -16.64
N GLN A 149 -23.24 8.35 -15.50
CA GLN A 149 -22.82 9.52 -14.73
C GLN A 149 -21.47 9.32 -14.07
N VAL A 150 -21.20 8.14 -13.53
CA VAL A 150 -19.88 7.76 -12.98
C VAL A 150 -18.83 7.83 -14.09
N LYS A 151 -19.06 7.24 -15.25
CA LYS A 151 -18.16 7.33 -16.42
C LYS A 151 -17.97 8.78 -16.91
N GLN A 152 -18.98 9.62 -16.85
CA GLN A 152 -18.86 11.04 -17.17
C GLN A 152 -18.07 11.80 -16.09
N LEU A 153 -18.25 11.47 -14.80
CA LEU A 153 -17.45 12.04 -13.71
C LEU A 153 -16.01 11.54 -13.77
N GLU A 154 -15.79 10.26 -14.05
CA GLU A 154 -14.47 9.69 -14.31
C GLU A 154 -13.78 10.42 -15.48
N LYS A 155 -14.47 10.60 -16.60
CA LYS A 155 -13.95 11.36 -17.76
C LYS A 155 -13.72 12.85 -17.46
N ARG A 156 -14.51 13.48 -16.59
CA ARG A 156 -14.30 14.86 -16.10
C ARG A 156 -13.14 14.95 -15.10
N LEU A 157 -12.91 13.90 -14.30
CA LEU A 157 -11.77 13.76 -13.40
C LEU A 157 -10.50 13.38 -14.16
N GLU A 158 -10.61 12.58 -15.22
CA GLU A 158 -9.52 12.24 -16.15
C GLU A 158 -8.88 13.49 -16.81
N GLY A 159 -9.67 14.54 -17.01
CA GLY A 159 -9.18 15.81 -17.58
C GLY A 159 -8.53 16.77 -16.59
N LYS A 160 -8.56 16.51 -15.27
CA LYS A 160 -8.14 17.51 -14.27
C LYS A 160 -7.09 17.11 -13.25
N SER A 161 -6.70 15.85 -13.08
CA SER A 161 -5.71 15.47 -12.04
C SER A 161 -5.24 14.00 -12.11
N ARG A 162 -4.90 13.45 -13.26
CA ARG A 162 -4.04 12.27 -13.28
C ARG A 162 -2.64 12.74 -13.64
N LEU A 163 -1.72 12.61 -12.66
CA LEU A 163 -0.33 12.49 -13.04
C LEU A 163 -0.20 11.26 -13.92
N PRO A 164 0.51 11.42 -14.99
CA PRO A 164 0.67 10.44 -16.04
C PRO A 164 1.26 9.14 -15.48
N ASP A 165 1.03 8.04 -16.18
CA ASP A 165 1.83 6.83 -16.04
C ASP A 165 3.32 7.15 -16.26
N GLY A 166 4.22 6.21 -16.00
CA GLY A 166 5.66 6.48 -16.09
C GLY A 166 6.11 7.10 -17.40
N LYS A 167 5.46 6.78 -18.54
CA LYS A 167 5.76 7.39 -19.85
C LYS A 167 5.45 8.88 -19.87
N ALA A 168 4.42 9.27 -19.22
CA ALA A 168 4.02 10.66 -19.18
C ALA A 168 4.82 11.45 -18.11
N ILE A 169 5.35 10.84 -17.04
CA ILE A 169 6.37 11.47 -16.18
C ILE A 169 7.62 11.80 -17.04
N ALA A 170 8.06 10.84 -17.86
CA ALA A 170 9.22 11.03 -18.75
C ALA A 170 9.04 12.19 -19.77
N ALA A 171 7.79 12.51 -20.11
CA ALA A 171 7.44 13.49 -21.16
C ALA A 171 7.27 14.94 -20.64
N ILE A 172 7.07 15.14 -19.33
CA ILE A 172 6.87 16.48 -18.75
C ILE A 172 8.17 17.07 -18.20
N SER A 173 8.25 18.39 -18.07
CA SER A 173 9.39 19.06 -17.45
C SER A 173 9.44 18.83 -15.93
N ASN A 174 10.65 18.94 -15.33
CA ASN A 174 10.81 18.86 -13.88
C ASN A 174 9.91 19.87 -13.14
N ALA A 175 9.83 21.12 -13.63
CA ALA A 175 8.96 22.13 -13.03
C ALA A 175 7.49 21.73 -13.05
N GLU A 176 7.02 21.15 -14.13
CA GLU A 176 5.64 20.66 -14.27
C GLU A 176 5.38 19.44 -13.37
N PHE A 177 6.29 18.48 -13.31
CA PHE A 177 6.20 17.35 -12.41
C PHE A 177 6.09 17.79 -10.94
N VAL A 178 7.01 18.64 -10.49
CA VAL A 178 7.01 19.21 -9.14
C VAL A 178 5.69 19.92 -8.84
N ARG A 179 5.22 20.74 -9.78
CA ARG A 179 3.95 21.47 -9.65
C ARG A 179 2.77 20.52 -9.50
N LEU A 180 2.70 19.47 -10.32
CA LEU A 180 1.62 18.49 -10.29
C LEU A 180 1.63 17.65 -9.02
N CYS A 181 2.79 17.16 -8.58
CA CYS A 181 2.91 16.42 -7.33
C CYS A 181 2.47 17.24 -6.13
N ARG A 182 2.97 18.48 -6.01
CA ARG A 182 2.59 19.39 -4.91
C ARG A 182 1.11 19.74 -4.93
N ALA A 183 0.55 20.01 -6.11
CA ALA A 183 -0.88 20.35 -6.25
C ALA A 183 -1.82 19.18 -5.88
N SER A 184 -1.33 17.94 -5.99
CA SER A 184 -2.09 16.73 -5.66
C SER A 184 -1.70 16.11 -4.32
N SER A 185 -0.68 16.65 -3.64
CA SER A 185 -0.25 16.17 -2.32
C SER A 185 -1.37 16.33 -1.31
N GLN A 186 -1.69 15.25 -0.63
CA GLN A 186 -2.68 15.17 0.45
C GLN A 186 -2.11 14.29 1.53
N THR A 187 -2.24 14.71 2.77
CA THR A 187 -1.64 14.03 3.91
C THR A 187 -2.63 13.95 5.07
N ALA A 188 -2.66 12.80 5.71
CA ALA A 188 -3.42 12.55 6.93
C ALA A 188 -2.55 11.80 7.94
N TYR A 189 -2.48 12.30 9.17
CA TYR A 189 -1.90 11.56 10.29
C TYR A 189 -2.92 10.57 10.84
N LEU A 190 -2.55 9.29 10.89
CA LEU A 190 -3.44 8.20 11.30
C LEU A 190 -3.24 7.74 12.75
N GLY A 191 -2.34 8.38 13.50
CA GLY A 191 -1.89 7.93 14.83
C GLY A 191 -0.78 6.88 14.74
N ASN A 192 -0.19 6.54 15.90
CA ASN A 192 0.88 5.53 16.01
C ASN A 192 1.98 5.73 14.96
N ASP A 193 2.51 6.96 14.92
CA ASP A 193 3.59 7.38 14.02
C ASP A 193 3.36 7.10 12.52
N THR A 194 2.10 6.96 12.10
CA THR A 194 1.74 6.66 10.73
C THR A 194 1.11 7.86 10.02
N ILE A 195 1.71 8.26 8.92
CA ILE A 195 1.18 9.22 7.96
C ILE A 195 0.68 8.45 6.73
N LEU A 196 -0.50 8.82 6.21
CA LEU A 196 -0.95 8.44 4.88
C LEU A 196 -0.83 9.67 3.98
N CYS A 197 -0.03 9.59 2.94
CA CYS A 197 0.15 10.68 1.99
C CYS A 197 -0.06 10.22 0.54
N ARG A 198 -0.33 11.18 -0.34
CA ARG A 198 -0.42 10.93 -1.78
C ARG A 198 0.91 11.27 -2.44
N VAL A 199 1.51 10.28 -3.12
CA VAL A 199 2.75 10.44 -3.86
C VAL A 199 2.54 10.25 -5.36
N LEU A 200 3.42 10.87 -6.17
CA LEU A 200 3.34 10.83 -7.64
C LEU A 200 1.94 11.25 -8.15
N GLY A 201 1.22 12.08 -7.35
CA GLY A 201 -0.13 12.52 -7.61
C GLY A 201 -1.20 11.42 -7.70
N ARG A 202 -0.83 10.16 -7.52
CA ARG A 202 -1.68 9.00 -7.78
C ARG A 202 -1.75 8.01 -6.62
N TYR A 203 -0.59 7.63 -6.05
CA TYR A 203 -0.50 6.53 -5.11
C TYR A 203 -0.67 7.00 -3.67
N LEU A 204 -1.38 6.23 -2.86
CA LEU A 204 -1.45 6.41 -1.43
C LEU A 204 -0.28 5.65 -0.78
N MET A 205 0.46 6.30 0.10
CA MET A 205 1.64 5.74 0.74
C MET A 205 1.55 5.90 2.25
N TYR A 206 1.79 4.82 2.97
CA TYR A 206 1.97 4.83 4.41
C TYR A 206 3.43 5.13 4.74
N VAL A 207 3.65 6.14 5.58
CA VAL A 207 4.99 6.67 5.92
C VAL A 207 5.12 6.79 7.42
N ASP A 208 6.29 6.47 7.96
CA ASP A 208 6.61 6.66 9.37
C ASP A 208 6.89 8.15 9.63
N SER A 209 6.13 8.75 10.56
CA SER A 209 6.30 10.16 10.92
C SER A 209 7.60 10.45 11.69
N GLN A 210 8.25 9.42 12.23
CA GLN A 210 9.54 9.53 12.90
C GLN A 210 10.70 9.61 11.90
N ASP A 211 10.48 9.30 10.62
CA ASP A 211 11.49 9.46 9.57
C ASP A 211 11.59 10.93 9.13
N MET A 212 12.49 11.67 9.76
CA MET A 212 12.71 13.08 9.45
C MET A 212 13.44 13.31 8.12
N SER A 213 13.99 12.26 7.49
CA SER A 213 14.67 12.36 6.20
C SER A 213 13.71 12.32 5.01
N LEU A 214 12.79 11.35 4.98
CA LEU A 214 11.94 11.10 3.83
C LEU A 214 10.49 11.57 4.04
N ALA A 215 9.92 11.37 5.24
CA ALA A 215 8.52 11.66 5.51
C ALA A 215 8.09 13.11 5.20
N PRO A 216 8.88 14.16 5.54
CA PRO A 216 8.52 15.53 5.19
C PRO A 216 8.42 15.75 3.67
N HIS A 217 9.33 15.15 2.90
CA HIS A 217 9.31 15.28 1.43
C HIS A 217 8.09 14.61 0.80
N LEU A 218 7.78 13.38 1.21
CA LEU A 218 6.63 12.64 0.70
C LEU A 218 5.30 13.29 1.11
N SER A 219 5.20 13.72 2.37
CA SER A 219 3.96 14.32 2.91
C SER A 219 3.67 15.70 2.37
N LEU A 220 4.69 16.55 2.18
CA LEU A 220 4.52 17.94 1.74
C LEU A 220 4.60 18.09 0.22
N ASN A 221 5.49 17.35 -0.43
CA ASN A 221 5.75 17.51 -1.86
C ASN A 221 5.11 16.41 -2.73
N GLY A 222 4.87 15.20 -2.17
CA GLY A 222 4.34 14.06 -2.90
C GLY A 222 5.32 13.43 -3.88
N TYR A 223 6.62 13.71 -3.75
CA TYR A 223 7.68 13.12 -4.56
C TYR A 223 9.01 13.07 -3.81
N TRP A 224 9.90 12.22 -4.29
CA TRP A 224 11.27 12.04 -3.82
C TRP A 224 12.23 12.05 -5.01
N GLU A 225 13.45 12.57 -4.84
CA GLU A 225 14.55 12.56 -5.80
C GLU A 225 14.13 12.69 -7.27
N PRO A 226 13.71 13.89 -7.74
CA PRO A 226 13.25 14.06 -9.10
C PRO A 226 14.22 13.54 -10.17
N PRO A 227 15.56 13.72 -10.07
CA PRO A 227 16.47 13.20 -11.08
C PRO A 227 16.39 11.68 -11.22
N VAL A 228 16.35 10.95 -10.07
CA VAL A 228 16.24 9.47 -10.04
C VAL A 228 14.86 9.03 -10.52
N THR A 229 13.79 9.71 -10.08
CA THR A 229 12.41 9.47 -10.54
C THR A 229 12.32 9.57 -12.07
N TYR A 230 12.95 10.59 -12.68
CA TYR A 230 13.00 10.74 -14.13
C TYR A 230 13.82 9.65 -14.83
N ALA A 231 14.97 9.29 -14.26
CA ALA A 231 15.80 8.21 -14.80
C ALA A 231 14.99 6.90 -14.88
N PHE A 232 14.23 6.57 -13.82
CA PHE A 232 13.36 5.39 -13.80
C PHE A 232 12.25 5.49 -14.85
N ALA A 233 11.56 6.63 -14.90
CA ALA A 233 10.46 6.84 -15.86
C ALA A 233 10.89 6.75 -17.32
N ARG A 234 12.14 7.11 -17.64
CA ARG A 234 12.72 7.06 -18.98
C ARG A 234 13.28 5.69 -19.34
N THR A 235 13.76 4.93 -18.35
CA THR A 235 14.46 3.66 -18.55
C THR A 235 13.52 2.48 -18.52
N ILE A 236 12.69 2.37 -17.49
CA ILE A 236 11.85 1.20 -17.22
C ILE A 236 10.75 1.10 -18.27
N GLN A 237 10.50 -0.13 -18.75
CA GLN A 237 9.49 -0.41 -19.77
C GLN A 237 8.35 -1.26 -19.20
N PRO A 238 7.13 -1.19 -19.77
CA PRO A 238 6.06 -2.11 -19.45
C PRO A 238 6.48 -3.57 -19.61
N GLY A 239 6.11 -4.41 -18.65
CA GLY A 239 6.44 -5.83 -18.64
C GLY A 239 7.81 -6.20 -18.05
N TRP A 240 8.64 -5.21 -17.68
CA TRP A 240 9.95 -5.46 -17.06
C TRP A 240 9.84 -6.07 -15.67
N ASN A 241 10.86 -6.86 -15.31
CA ASN A 241 11.07 -7.39 -13.98
C ASN A 241 12.11 -6.53 -13.25
N CYS A 242 11.68 -5.83 -12.20
CA CYS A 242 12.47 -4.86 -11.46
C CYS A 242 12.72 -5.31 -10.03
N ILE A 243 13.84 -4.87 -9.45
CA ILE A 243 14.19 -5.10 -8.06
C ILE A 243 14.52 -3.75 -7.40
N ASP A 244 13.94 -3.50 -6.23
CA ASP A 244 14.18 -2.34 -5.37
C ASP A 244 14.87 -2.82 -4.10
N VAL A 245 16.19 -2.68 -4.02
CA VAL A 245 17.01 -3.09 -2.88
C VAL A 245 17.21 -1.88 -1.95
N GLY A 246 16.74 -2.00 -0.70
CA GLY A 246 16.57 -0.87 0.20
C GLY A 246 15.32 -0.09 -0.16
N ALA A 247 14.18 -0.78 -0.23
CA ALA A 247 12.93 -0.19 -0.70
C ALA A 247 12.37 0.89 0.24
N ASN A 248 12.77 0.90 1.49
CA ASN A 248 12.32 1.87 2.49
C ASN A 248 10.79 1.90 2.55
N HIS A 249 10.13 3.07 2.51
CA HIS A 249 8.67 3.21 2.45
C HIS A 249 8.05 2.76 1.11
N GLY A 250 8.87 2.44 0.09
CA GLY A 250 8.44 1.90 -1.19
C GLY A 250 8.11 2.93 -2.27
N TYR A 251 8.66 4.15 -2.18
CA TYR A 251 8.43 5.19 -3.20
C TYR A 251 8.85 4.72 -4.60
N PHE A 252 10.07 4.19 -4.73
CA PHE A 252 10.55 3.67 -6.00
C PHE A 252 9.86 2.37 -6.40
N SER A 253 9.49 1.52 -5.43
CA SER A 253 8.72 0.30 -5.70
C SER A 253 7.36 0.60 -6.35
N VAL A 254 6.59 1.59 -5.85
CA VAL A 254 5.31 1.96 -6.47
C VAL A 254 5.48 2.69 -7.81
N LEU A 255 6.55 3.47 -7.98
CA LEU A 255 6.91 4.07 -9.26
C LEU A 255 7.19 2.99 -10.31
N MET A 256 8.07 2.03 -10.00
CA MET A 256 8.39 0.89 -10.87
C MET A 256 7.13 0.11 -11.23
N ALA A 257 6.30 -0.24 -10.23
CA ALA A 257 5.06 -0.99 -10.45
C ALA A 257 4.08 -0.25 -11.38
N GLY A 258 4.00 1.08 -11.23
CA GLY A 258 3.19 1.91 -12.11
C GLY A 258 3.65 1.93 -13.56
N ILE A 259 4.96 1.73 -13.81
CA ILE A 259 5.55 1.72 -15.14
C ILE A 259 5.48 0.32 -15.76
N VAL A 260 5.90 -0.72 -15.03
CA VAL A 260 5.91 -2.09 -15.56
C VAL A 260 4.50 -2.65 -15.79
N GLY A 261 3.51 -2.13 -15.06
CA GLY A 261 2.10 -2.51 -15.21
C GLY A 261 1.83 -3.96 -14.79
N LYS A 262 0.70 -4.51 -15.24
CA LYS A 262 0.22 -5.84 -14.82
C LYS A 262 1.03 -7.02 -15.34
N THR A 263 1.84 -6.83 -16.38
CA THR A 263 2.66 -7.89 -17.00
C THR A 263 4.08 -7.93 -16.47
N GLY A 264 4.52 -6.87 -15.75
CA GLY A 264 5.82 -6.82 -15.11
C GLY A 264 5.73 -7.19 -13.62
N LYS A 265 6.91 -7.26 -12.98
CA LYS A 265 7.06 -7.59 -11.56
C LYS A 265 8.02 -6.63 -10.88
N VAL A 266 7.79 -6.40 -9.60
CA VAL A 266 8.69 -5.64 -8.73
C VAL A 266 8.94 -6.45 -7.47
N LEU A 267 10.20 -6.71 -7.14
CA LEU A 267 10.62 -7.28 -5.87
C LEU A 267 11.18 -6.15 -5.02
N ALA A 268 10.54 -5.84 -3.92
CA ALA A 268 10.96 -4.84 -2.95
C ALA A 268 11.62 -5.52 -1.74
N LEU A 269 12.89 -5.21 -1.47
CA LEU A 269 13.63 -5.72 -0.32
C LEU A 269 13.86 -4.60 0.69
N GLU A 270 13.35 -4.81 1.90
CA GLU A 270 13.47 -3.87 3.01
C GLU A 270 13.61 -4.65 4.34
N PRO A 271 14.79 -4.64 4.99
CA PRO A 271 14.99 -5.41 6.21
C PRO A 271 14.32 -4.82 7.46
N ASN A 272 13.93 -3.53 7.44
CA ASN A 272 13.21 -2.92 8.55
C ASN A 272 11.76 -3.39 8.58
N THR A 273 11.42 -4.25 9.53
CA THR A 273 10.09 -4.86 9.64
C THR A 273 8.95 -3.85 9.82
N ASN A 274 9.21 -2.67 10.42
CA ASN A 274 8.21 -1.61 10.55
C ASN A 274 7.91 -0.99 9.17
N LEU A 275 8.96 -0.72 8.38
CA LEU A 275 8.79 -0.21 7.02
C LEU A 275 8.14 -1.25 6.09
N VAL A 276 8.49 -2.53 6.24
CA VAL A 276 7.84 -3.64 5.52
C VAL A 276 6.32 -3.63 5.73
N GLN A 277 5.85 -3.47 6.97
CA GLN A 277 4.42 -3.40 7.25
C GLN A 277 3.76 -2.20 6.57
N MET A 278 4.40 -1.04 6.57
CA MET A 278 3.90 0.16 5.89
C MET A 278 3.90 -0.01 4.37
N LEU A 279 4.96 -0.58 3.81
CA LEU A 279 5.07 -0.88 2.39
C LEU A 279 4.01 -1.90 1.94
N GLN A 280 3.76 -2.97 2.71
CA GLN A 280 2.69 -3.92 2.43
C GLN A 280 1.31 -3.25 2.42
N ARG A 281 1.03 -2.37 3.38
CA ARG A 281 -0.21 -1.57 3.39
C ARG A 281 -0.30 -0.65 2.18
N THR A 282 0.82 -0.04 1.77
CA THR A 282 0.92 0.77 0.56
C THR A 282 0.61 -0.05 -0.69
N VAL A 283 1.14 -1.26 -0.80
CA VAL A 283 0.87 -2.19 -1.90
C VAL A 283 -0.61 -2.55 -1.97
N ILE A 284 -1.22 -2.89 -0.84
CA ILE A 284 -2.64 -3.29 -0.75
C ILE A 284 -3.56 -2.12 -1.14
N VAL A 285 -3.36 -0.93 -0.56
CA VAL A 285 -4.27 0.21 -0.80
C VAL A 285 -4.25 0.71 -2.25
N ASN A 286 -3.17 0.44 -2.97
CA ASN A 286 -3.03 0.80 -4.39
C ASN A 286 -3.41 -0.34 -5.35
N GLY A 287 -3.79 -1.52 -4.85
CA GLY A 287 -4.12 -2.70 -5.68
C GLY A 287 -2.92 -3.25 -6.44
N LEU A 288 -1.71 -3.20 -5.85
CA LEU A 288 -0.45 -3.60 -6.48
C LEU A 288 0.05 -4.99 -6.02
N THR A 289 -0.77 -5.78 -5.34
CA THR A 289 -0.41 -7.10 -4.77
C THR A 289 0.03 -8.12 -5.82
N GLU A 290 -0.47 -8.02 -7.06
CA GLU A 290 -0.06 -8.89 -8.17
C GLU A 290 1.24 -8.44 -8.84
N THR A 291 1.67 -7.18 -8.59
CA THR A 291 2.84 -6.59 -9.25
C THR A 291 4.03 -6.48 -8.30
N ILE A 292 3.80 -6.14 -7.01
CA ILE A 292 4.86 -5.95 -6.01
C ILE A 292 4.87 -7.10 -5.02
N THR A 293 6.03 -7.77 -4.91
CA THR A 293 6.35 -8.70 -3.82
C THR A 293 7.28 -8.02 -2.85
N VAL A 294 6.96 -8.05 -1.55
CA VAL A 294 7.77 -7.42 -0.48
C VAL A 294 8.49 -8.51 0.30
N SER A 295 9.80 -8.37 0.48
CA SER A 295 10.66 -9.24 1.28
C SER A 295 11.30 -8.47 2.43
N SER A 296 11.29 -9.05 3.63
CA SER A 296 11.90 -8.49 4.84
C SER A 296 13.36 -8.91 5.07
N LEU A 297 14.00 -9.49 4.05
CA LEU A 297 15.38 -9.94 4.12
C LEU A 297 16.35 -8.82 3.70
N ALA A 298 17.55 -8.84 4.26
CA ALA A 298 18.63 -7.94 3.90
C ALA A 298 19.42 -8.49 2.71
N ALA A 299 19.46 -7.77 1.60
CA ALA A 299 20.26 -8.17 0.45
C ALA A 299 21.76 -8.12 0.79
N SER A 300 22.51 -9.17 0.39
CA SER A 300 23.94 -9.33 0.70
C SER A 300 24.58 -10.36 -0.24
N ASP A 301 25.84 -10.73 0.03
CA ASP A 301 26.61 -11.75 -0.68
C ASP A 301 26.40 -13.18 -0.17
N THR A 302 25.66 -13.37 0.91
CA THR A 302 25.43 -14.67 1.58
C THR A 302 23.96 -14.85 1.92
N ASN A 303 23.53 -16.12 1.99
CA ASN A 303 22.15 -16.46 2.34
C ASN A 303 22.05 -16.97 3.80
N GLY A 304 20.98 -16.57 4.50
CA GLY A 304 20.62 -17.11 5.82
C GLY A 304 21.58 -16.71 6.94
N LYS A 305 22.43 -15.69 6.75
CA LYS A 305 23.30 -15.18 7.82
C LYS A 305 22.48 -14.22 8.68
N PRO A 306 22.37 -14.47 10.00
CA PRO A 306 21.76 -13.51 10.92
C PRO A 306 22.58 -12.22 10.98
N VAL A 307 21.93 -11.08 10.85
CA VAL A 307 22.53 -9.74 10.94
C VAL A 307 21.60 -8.80 11.72
N THR A 308 22.16 -7.72 12.21
CA THR A 308 21.39 -6.67 12.86
C THR A 308 21.44 -5.41 12.01
N LEU A 309 20.25 -4.92 11.60
CA LEU A 309 20.11 -3.63 10.95
C LEU A 309 20.24 -2.54 12.02
N ALA A 310 21.19 -1.63 11.86
CA ALA A 310 21.32 -0.45 12.70
C ALA A 310 20.45 0.68 12.14
N VAL A 311 19.44 1.11 12.90
CA VAL A 311 18.46 2.13 12.48
C VAL A 311 18.69 3.41 13.30
N PRO A 312 19.19 4.51 12.69
CA PRO A 312 19.37 5.77 13.40
C PRO A 312 18.02 6.39 13.78
N ARG A 313 17.89 6.83 15.02
CA ARG A 313 16.65 7.52 15.44
C ARG A 313 16.48 8.82 14.67
N GLY A 314 15.26 9.01 14.12
CA GLY A 314 14.93 10.19 13.33
C GLY A 314 15.49 10.21 11.90
N GLN A 315 16.29 9.21 11.51
CA GLN A 315 16.85 9.05 10.17
C GLN A 315 16.71 7.58 9.73
N ILE A 316 15.47 7.11 9.69
CA ILE A 316 15.13 5.70 9.41
C ILE A 316 15.68 5.29 8.03
N GLY A 317 15.68 6.22 7.06
CA GLY A 317 16.28 6.02 5.74
C GLY A 317 17.76 5.67 5.75
N GLY A 318 18.53 6.11 6.75
CA GLY A 318 19.96 5.79 6.93
C GLY A 318 20.22 4.44 7.62
N ALA A 319 19.27 3.52 7.63
CA ALA A 319 19.42 2.18 8.22
C ALA A 319 20.39 1.32 7.41
N SER A 320 21.33 0.62 8.08
CA SER A 320 22.35 -0.17 7.41
C SER A 320 22.73 -1.44 8.19
N ILE A 321 23.01 -2.52 7.46
CA ILE A 321 23.67 -3.73 8.01
C ILE A 321 25.19 -3.66 7.94
N ALA A 322 25.75 -2.66 7.24
CA ALA A 322 27.19 -2.50 7.06
C ALA A 322 27.86 -1.81 8.26
N ARG A 323 27.10 -1.20 9.16
CA ARG A 323 27.61 -0.56 10.37
C ARG A 323 27.12 -1.26 11.64
N GLN A 324 27.86 -1.07 12.73
CA GLN A 324 27.44 -1.55 14.05
C GLN A 324 26.36 -0.65 14.64
N VAL A 325 25.46 -1.24 15.44
CA VAL A 325 24.46 -0.51 16.21
C VAL A 325 25.15 0.41 17.20
N GLY A 326 24.99 1.72 17.02
CA GLY A 326 25.59 2.75 17.87
C GLY A 326 24.70 3.16 19.03
N THR A 327 25.22 4.02 19.90
CA THR A 327 24.44 4.62 20.99
C THR A 327 23.36 5.52 20.41
N GLY A 328 22.08 5.16 20.65
CA GLY A 328 20.93 5.89 20.12
C GLY A 328 20.32 5.29 18.84
N ASP A 329 20.93 4.23 18.29
CA ASP A 329 20.28 3.45 17.22
C ASP A 329 19.34 2.39 17.80
N ASP A 330 18.35 2.02 17.02
CA ASP A 330 17.57 0.82 17.25
C ASP A 330 18.16 -0.34 16.42
N GLY A 331 18.24 -1.55 17.01
CA GLY A 331 18.75 -2.74 16.34
C GLY A 331 17.59 -3.65 15.92
N ILE A 332 17.47 -3.95 14.62
CA ILE A 332 16.47 -4.87 14.09
C ILE A 332 17.17 -6.14 13.59
N ALA A 333 16.81 -7.31 14.16
CA ALA A 333 17.32 -8.59 13.70
C ALA A 333 16.68 -8.99 12.36
N THR A 334 17.50 -9.41 11.41
CA THR A 334 17.08 -9.91 10.10
C THR A 334 18.05 -10.98 9.60
N GLU A 335 17.76 -11.57 8.45
CA GLU A 335 18.63 -12.52 7.76
C GLU A 335 19.02 -11.99 6.39
N THR A 336 20.21 -12.40 5.93
CA THR A 336 20.71 -12.01 4.60
C THR A 336 20.17 -12.94 3.52
N VAL A 337 20.09 -12.40 2.29
CA VAL A 337 19.76 -13.14 1.08
C VAL A 337 20.51 -12.57 -0.12
N THR A 338 20.90 -13.42 -1.05
CA THR A 338 21.49 -12.99 -2.33
C THR A 338 20.39 -12.69 -3.36
N ILE A 339 20.63 -11.73 -4.23
CA ILE A 339 19.73 -11.45 -5.36
C ILE A 339 19.68 -12.67 -6.28
N ASP A 340 20.79 -13.37 -6.46
CA ASP A 340 20.87 -14.61 -7.24
C ASP A 340 19.88 -15.66 -6.76
N ARG A 341 19.73 -15.83 -5.43
CA ARG A 341 18.76 -16.76 -4.82
C ARG A 341 17.32 -16.33 -5.08
N LEU A 342 17.03 -15.05 -4.94
CA LEU A 342 15.67 -14.50 -5.10
C LEU A 342 15.17 -14.53 -6.54
N THR A 343 16.12 -14.47 -7.49
CA THR A 343 15.82 -14.44 -8.92
C THR A 343 16.10 -15.77 -9.62
N GLU A 344 16.38 -16.85 -8.88
CA GLU A 344 16.74 -18.15 -9.42
C GLU A 344 15.72 -18.69 -10.44
N THR A 345 14.42 -18.43 -10.18
CA THR A 345 13.30 -18.88 -11.02
C THR A 345 12.81 -17.81 -12.00
N TRP A 346 13.42 -16.62 -12.01
CA TRP A 346 13.01 -15.57 -12.93
C TRP A 346 13.64 -15.77 -14.29
N GLU A 347 12.86 -15.59 -15.35
CA GLU A 347 13.33 -15.68 -16.72
C GLU A 347 14.37 -14.60 -17.04
N HIS A 348 14.12 -13.38 -16.58
CA HIS A 348 15.02 -12.25 -16.72
C HIS A 348 14.82 -11.22 -15.58
N VAL A 349 15.83 -10.39 -15.37
CA VAL A 349 15.82 -9.18 -14.55
C VAL A 349 16.29 -8.03 -15.43
N ASP A 350 15.48 -6.99 -15.54
CA ASP A 350 15.75 -5.87 -16.45
C ASP A 350 16.33 -4.64 -15.73
N PHE A 351 15.93 -4.45 -14.47
CA PHE A 351 16.29 -3.24 -13.72
C PHE A 351 16.47 -3.53 -12.22
N ILE A 352 17.53 -3.00 -11.64
CA ILE A 352 17.78 -3.07 -10.18
C ILE A 352 18.12 -1.67 -9.65
N LYS A 353 17.44 -1.22 -8.58
CA LYS A 353 17.92 -0.14 -7.71
C LYS A 353 18.65 -0.76 -6.51
N ILE A 354 19.80 -0.20 -6.14
CA ILE A 354 20.55 -0.60 -4.96
C ILE A 354 20.88 0.66 -4.14
N ASP A 355 20.33 0.72 -2.93
CA ASP A 355 20.51 1.82 -1.99
C ASP A 355 20.35 1.24 -0.58
N THR A 356 21.48 0.87 0.03
CA THR A 356 21.55 0.06 1.25
C THR A 356 22.46 0.67 2.30
N GLU A 357 22.82 1.94 2.10
CA GLU A 357 23.56 2.75 3.07
C GLU A 357 24.90 2.11 3.49
N GLY A 358 25.64 1.60 2.46
CA GLY A 358 27.00 1.05 2.60
C GLY A 358 27.11 -0.47 2.44
N ALA A 359 26.00 -1.20 2.18
CA ALA A 359 26.07 -2.64 1.90
C ALA A 359 26.07 -2.96 0.40
N GLU A 360 26.11 -1.97 -0.51
CA GLU A 360 25.98 -2.10 -1.96
C GLU A 360 27.04 -3.04 -2.56
N GLU A 361 28.28 -3.01 -2.05
CA GLU A 361 29.35 -3.91 -2.47
C GLU A 361 29.01 -5.39 -2.19
N ALA A 362 28.41 -5.69 -1.03
CA ALA A 362 27.96 -7.03 -0.70
C ALA A 362 26.76 -7.46 -1.57
N VAL A 363 25.81 -6.55 -1.79
CA VAL A 363 24.68 -6.78 -2.71
C VAL A 363 25.18 -7.10 -4.11
N TRP A 364 26.14 -6.31 -4.64
CA TRP A 364 26.76 -6.52 -5.94
C TRP A 364 27.35 -7.93 -6.08
N ARG A 365 28.08 -8.38 -5.05
CA ARG A 365 28.65 -9.73 -5.04
C ARG A 365 27.60 -10.83 -4.97
N GLY A 366 26.46 -10.56 -4.34
CA GLY A 366 25.33 -11.48 -4.22
C GLY A 366 24.43 -11.56 -5.47
N MET A 367 24.75 -10.83 -6.55
CA MET A 367 23.96 -10.87 -7.79
C MET A 367 24.76 -11.24 -9.05
N ARG A 368 25.95 -11.79 -8.90
CA ARG A 368 26.85 -12.11 -10.03
C ARG A 368 26.22 -13.00 -11.09
N GLN A 369 25.48 -14.03 -10.69
CA GLN A 369 24.79 -14.90 -11.64
C GLN A 369 23.65 -14.16 -12.35
N THR A 370 22.95 -13.28 -11.63
CA THR A 370 21.91 -12.42 -12.19
C THR A 370 22.52 -11.48 -13.24
N LEU A 371 23.68 -10.87 -12.96
CA LEU A 371 24.39 -10.02 -13.94
C LEU A 371 24.85 -10.79 -15.21
N GLN A 372 25.29 -12.03 -15.04
CA GLN A 372 25.72 -12.89 -16.15
C GLN A 372 24.54 -13.32 -17.03
N ARG A 373 23.40 -13.66 -16.43
CA ARG A 373 22.19 -14.08 -17.15
C ARG A 373 21.50 -12.93 -17.88
N ASN A 374 21.72 -11.68 -17.45
CA ASN A 374 21.00 -10.50 -17.94
C ASN A 374 21.99 -9.45 -18.48
N PRO A 375 22.54 -9.63 -19.70
CA PRO A 375 23.55 -8.72 -20.24
C PRO A 375 23.08 -7.29 -20.46
N ASN A 376 21.77 -7.09 -20.65
CA ASN A 376 21.14 -5.79 -20.90
C ASN A 376 20.55 -5.13 -19.63
N ILE A 377 20.85 -5.68 -18.46
CA ILE A 377 20.34 -5.16 -17.19
C ILE A 377 20.80 -3.72 -16.96
N VAL A 378 19.92 -2.90 -16.46
CA VAL A 378 20.23 -1.54 -15.98
C VAL A 378 20.22 -1.52 -14.46
N ILE A 379 21.21 -0.87 -13.87
CA ILE A 379 21.33 -0.75 -12.42
C ILE A 379 21.42 0.73 -12.03
N VAL A 380 20.65 1.13 -11.05
CA VAL A 380 20.84 2.41 -10.34
C VAL A 380 21.39 2.10 -8.97
N LEU A 381 22.58 2.61 -8.68
CA LEU A 381 23.34 2.32 -7.47
C LEU A 381 23.71 3.61 -6.75
N GLU A 382 23.34 3.70 -5.47
CA GLU A 382 23.79 4.79 -4.61
C GLU A 382 25.24 4.53 -4.16
N PHE A 383 26.16 5.41 -4.51
CA PHE A 383 27.57 5.26 -4.21
C PHE A 383 28.10 6.44 -3.39
N GLY A 384 28.51 6.19 -2.17
CA GLY A 384 29.21 7.17 -1.31
C GLY A 384 30.69 6.80 -1.14
N ALA A 385 31.61 7.64 -1.59
CA ALA A 385 33.05 7.33 -1.60
C ALA A 385 33.59 6.95 -0.21
N THR A 386 33.03 7.52 0.85
CA THR A 386 33.43 7.30 2.25
C THR A 386 32.75 6.11 2.92
N ARG A 387 31.75 5.49 2.27
CA ARG A 387 30.97 4.38 2.84
C ARG A 387 31.69 3.02 2.78
N TYR A 388 32.74 2.89 1.98
CA TYR A 388 33.44 1.63 1.73
C TYR A 388 34.88 1.68 2.19
N PRO A 389 35.44 0.56 2.71
CA PRO A 389 36.85 0.45 3.00
C PRO A 389 37.73 0.69 1.78
N ASN A 390 37.27 0.29 0.58
CA ASN A 390 37.97 0.51 -0.68
C ASN A 390 36.96 0.75 -1.83
N GLY A 391 36.29 1.90 -1.84
CA GLY A 391 35.33 2.28 -2.86
C GLY A 391 35.90 2.29 -4.28
N ARG A 392 37.20 2.60 -4.42
CA ARG A 392 37.91 2.54 -5.72
C ARG A 392 37.94 1.13 -6.28
N ALA A 393 38.25 0.12 -5.47
CA ALA A 393 38.27 -1.27 -5.91
C ALA A 393 36.86 -1.76 -6.30
N PHE A 394 35.83 -1.34 -5.57
CA PHE A 394 34.45 -1.65 -5.91
C PHE A 394 34.06 -1.06 -7.28
N LEU A 395 34.39 0.20 -7.56
CA LEU A 395 34.14 0.80 -8.87
C LEU A 395 34.94 0.10 -9.99
N GLN A 396 36.17 -0.37 -9.71
CA GLN A 396 36.95 -1.17 -10.66
C GLN A 396 36.30 -2.53 -10.94
N GLU A 397 35.71 -3.17 -9.91
CA GLU A 397 34.95 -4.42 -10.07
C GLU A 397 33.76 -4.19 -11.01
N ILE A 398 32.95 -3.13 -10.80
CA ILE A 398 31.84 -2.77 -11.68
C ILE A 398 32.29 -2.57 -13.14
N LEU A 399 33.38 -1.80 -13.35
CA LEU A 399 33.91 -1.57 -14.70
C LEU A 399 34.44 -2.86 -15.34
N SER A 400 35.03 -3.76 -14.57
CA SER A 400 35.58 -5.03 -15.08
C SER A 400 34.48 -5.98 -15.59
N GLU A 401 33.25 -5.81 -15.12
CA GLU A 401 32.07 -6.55 -15.62
C GLU A 401 31.41 -5.87 -16.84
N GLY A 402 32.05 -4.83 -17.39
CA GLY A 402 31.64 -4.15 -18.62
C GLY A 402 30.63 -3.02 -18.43
N PHE A 403 30.28 -2.65 -17.20
CA PHE A 403 29.41 -1.52 -16.93
C PHE A 403 30.12 -0.18 -17.12
N ILE A 404 29.34 0.84 -17.47
CA ILE A 404 29.80 2.22 -17.64
C ILE A 404 29.24 3.05 -16.47
N LEU A 405 30.11 3.86 -15.83
CA LEU A 405 29.70 4.76 -14.73
C LEU A 405 29.09 6.04 -15.33
N ARG A 406 27.82 6.30 -15.04
CA ARG A 406 27.15 7.55 -15.39
C ARG A 406 26.47 8.14 -14.15
N ALA A 407 26.49 9.46 -14.00
CA ALA A 407 25.75 10.14 -12.94
C ALA A 407 24.31 10.43 -13.38
N ILE A 408 23.35 10.18 -12.52
CA ILE A 408 21.99 10.70 -12.65
C ILE A 408 22.03 12.17 -12.17
N ASP A 409 22.02 13.11 -13.11
CA ASP A 409 22.11 14.55 -12.85
C ASP A 409 20.88 15.32 -13.37
N GLY A 410 19.83 14.59 -13.80
CA GLY A 410 18.62 15.13 -14.41
C GLY A 410 18.71 15.30 -15.92
N SER A 411 19.89 15.16 -16.53
CA SER A 411 20.03 15.11 -17.99
C SER A 411 19.52 13.76 -18.54
N PRO A 412 18.95 13.71 -19.77
CA PRO A 412 18.52 12.45 -20.38
C PRO A 412 19.65 11.46 -20.64
N GLU A 413 20.85 11.96 -20.88
CA GLU A 413 22.01 11.17 -21.33
C GLU A 413 22.87 10.66 -20.19
N HIS A 414 22.66 11.17 -18.96
CA HIS A 414 23.46 10.87 -17.77
C HIS A 414 24.96 11.10 -18.01
N ARG A 415 25.57 11.94 -17.20
CA ARG A 415 26.98 12.35 -17.36
C ARG A 415 27.94 11.19 -17.10
N LEU A 416 28.84 10.90 -18.03
CA LEU A 416 29.91 9.93 -17.84
C LEU A 416 30.81 10.34 -16.68
N LEU A 417 31.21 9.36 -15.88
CA LEU A 417 32.12 9.56 -14.73
C LEU A 417 33.35 8.67 -14.85
N THR A 418 34.48 9.18 -14.42
CA THR A 418 35.65 8.40 -14.10
C THR A 418 35.62 7.95 -12.64
N ILE A 419 36.38 6.92 -12.29
CA ILE A 419 36.55 6.49 -10.89
C ILE A 419 37.03 7.68 -10.02
N GLU A 420 37.98 8.48 -10.54
CA GLU A 420 38.51 9.62 -9.78
C GLU A 420 37.40 10.63 -9.46
N GLN A 421 36.55 10.95 -10.39
CA GLN A 421 35.41 11.84 -10.15
C GLN A 421 34.41 11.26 -9.14
N CYS A 422 34.12 9.97 -9.21
CA CYS A 422 33.27 9.31 -8.20
C CYS A 422 33.87 9.42 -6.79
N MET A 423 35.20 9.34 -6.67
CA MET A 423 35.87 9.35 -5.39
C MET A 423 36.07 10.75 -4.80
N THR A 424 36.09 11.82 -5.62
CA THR A 424 36.58 13.13 -5.17
C THR A 424 35.56 14.28 -5.32
N GLU A 425 34.67 14.25 -6.32
CA GLU A 425 33.86 15.43 -6.65
C GLU A 425 32.74 15.74 -5.65
N ARG A 426 32.23 14.74 -4.91
CA ARG A 426 31.11 14.94 -3.98
C ARG A 426 31.47 14.87 -2.48
N GLY A 427 32.72 14.58 -2.14
CA GLY A 427 33.16 14.46 -0.76
C GLY A 427 32.36 13.40 0.01
N GLU A 428 31.60 13.84 1.02
CA GLU A 428 30.74 12.96 1.84
C GLU A 428 29.38 12.67 1.22
N GLN A 429 28.99 13.37 0.15
CA GLN A 429 27.73 13.13 -0.53
C GLN A 429 27.81 11.91 -1.44
N HIS A 430 26.67 11.27 -1.69
CA HIS A 430 26.57 10.12 -2.60
C HIS A 430 26.38 10.54 -4.06
N TRP A 431 26.59 9.58 -4.93
CA TRP A 431 26.22 9.58 -6.33
C TRP A 431 25.06 8.60 -6.54
N ASP A 432 24.08 8.98 -7.34
CA ASP A 432 23.19 8.04 -7.99
C ASP A 432 23.83 7.64 -9.32
N LEU A 433 24.44 6.47 -9.34
CA LEU A 433 25.09 5.93 -10.52
C LEU A 433 24.11 5.18 -11.40
N TYR A 434 24.03 5.55 -12.65
CA TYR A 434 23.33 4.79 -13.70
C TYR A 434 24.32 3.88 -14.42
N LEU A 435 24.15 2.59 -14.28
CA LEU A 435 25.06 1.56 -14.77
C LEU A 435 24.40 0.76 -15.87
N CYS A 436 24.99 0.75 -17.06
CA CYS A 436 24.62 -0.11 -18.20
C CYS A 436 25.88 -0.53 -18.94
N ARG A 437 25.79 -1.58 -19.77
CA ARG A 437 26.94 -2.08 -20.55
C ARG A 437 27.03 -1.47 -21.95
N HIS A 438 26.01 -0.71 -22.37
CA HIS A 438 25.94 -0.10 -23.72
C HIS A 438 25.54 1.37 -23.65
#